data_2a784f8d1fd0b0fe4d0be357e15368de
#
_entry.id   2a784f8d1fd0b0fe4d0be357e15368de
#
_cell.length_a   1.000
_cell.length_b   1.000
_cell.length_c   1.000
_cell.angle_alpha   90.00
_cell.angle_beta   90.00
_cell.angle_gamma   90.00
#
_symmetry.space_group_name_H-M   'P 1'
#
loop_
_entity.id
_entity.type
_entity.pdbx_description
1 polymer ?
#
loop_
_entity_poly.entity_id
_entity_poly.type
_entity_poly.pdbx_seq_one_letter_code
_entity_poly.pdbx_strand_id
1 'polypeptide(L)'
;MKITVVSPRDLGESEASRWRELQKASPSLDNPFLSVEFTQAMGRLRDYVRVAVIEDGGTVAGFFPYERHGLGVGRPLGGFLTTCHGLISVPGLRLDSRELLRGCGISALEFEYLVPGQPTFAPYETDVRPAPLMDLRGGFDAYIEQVRAQSAKNYKTVRYKERKLGREQGEIRFEYDSADPATLRTLLDWKSDQYRRTGRVDRFAQPWIVRLVEELHARPSDGFAGVLTMLYAGDTPVAGHFGLRTETTLVGWFPAYDPEYARYSPGIMHHLHMAEHAAAAGLEQVDMGKGGREYKDWLKTGSVMVAEARVSRPSPVAAAQWLRRVPVNRLRAVVVENPTLFRAADRVLKSYGRARSSLQARPAPREAGLASQPAAPERSAAPERPAPESSRAR
;
A
#
# COMPACT_ATOMS: atom_id res chain seq x y z
N MET A 1 9.91 -29.97 8.05
CA MET A 1 10.26 -28.93 7.06
C MET A 1 11.43 -28.11 7.55
N LYS A 2 12.29 -27.60 6.68
CA LYS A 2 13.37 -26.68 7.04
C LYS A 2 12.89 -25.25 6.80
N ILE A 3 13.10 -24.34 7.76
CA ILE A 3 12.72 -22.94 7.67
C ILE A 3 13.99 -22.10 7.81
N THR A 4 14.33 -21.35 6.77
CA THR A 4 15.48 -20.44 6.75
C THR A 4 14.98 -19.01 6.66
N VAL A 5 15.45 -18.12 7.53
CA VAL A 5 15.04 -16.71 7.54
C VAL A 5 16.10 -15.86 6.88
N VAL A 6 15.71 -15.12 5.85
CA VAL A 6 16.59 -14.25 5.08
C VAL A 6 16.07 -12.80 5.05
N SER A 7 16.93 -11.86 4.71
CA SER A 7 16.49 -10.53 4.30
C SER A 7 15.89 -10.60 2.88
N PRO A 8 14.85 -9.83 2.56
CA PRO A 8 14.36 -9.75 1.18
C PRO A 8 15.43 -9.32 0.16
N ARG A 9 16.48 -8.65 0.63
CA ARG A 9 17.63 -8.23 -0.21
C ARG A 9 18.52 -9.39 -0.63
N ASP A 10 18.49 -10.48 0.13
CA ASP A 10 19.33 -11.65 -0.08
C ASP A 10 18.63 -12.73 -0.92
N LEU A 11 17.36 -12.49 -1.32
CA LEU A 11 16.65 -13.37 -2.25
C LEU A 11 17.26 -13.28 -3.63
N GLY A 12 17.74 -14.42 -4.15
CA GLY A 12 18.25 -14.55 -5.51
C GLY A 12 17.13 -14.64 -6.54
N GLU A 13 17.50 -14.60 -7.84
CA GLU A 13 16.52 -14.72 -8.92
C GLU A 13 15.83 -16.09 -8.94
N SER A 14 16.50 -17.15 -8.52
CA SER A 14 15.92 -18.49 -8.42
C SER A 14 14.76 -18.51 -7.41
N GLU A 15 14.94 -17.90 -6.22
CA GLU A 15 13.88 -17.81 -5.23
C GLU A 15 12.78 -16.87 -5.69
N ALA A 16 13.11 -15.75 -6.34
CA ALA A 16 12.13 -14.81 -6.89
C ALA A 16 11.26 -15.47 -7.97
N SER A 17 11.86 -16.21 -8.89
CA SER A 17 11.14 -16.98 -9.91
C SER A 17 10.24 -18.04 -9.28
N ARG A 18 10.76 -18.78 -8.29
CA ARG A 18 9.96 -19.77 -7.56
C ARG A 18 8.79 -19.14 -6.82
N TRP A 19 8.98 -17.96 -6.23
CA TRP A 19 7.91 -17.21 -5.58
C TRP A 19 6.78 -16.86 -6.55
N ARG A 20 7.12 -16.28 -7.72
CA ARG A 20 6.14 -15.94 -8.77
C ARG A 20 5.38 -17.17 -9.26
N GLU A 21 6.05 -18.33 -9.45
CA GLU A 21 5.41 -19.59 -9.80
C GLU A 21 4.36 -20.02 -8.76
N LEU A 22 4.73 -20.00 -7.47
CA LEU A 22 3.85 -20.37 -6.38
C LEU A 22 2.65 -19.42 -6.25
N GLN A 23 2.87 -18.13 -6.48
CA GLN A 23 1.80 -17.13 -6.47
C GLN A 23 0.82 -17.35 -7.63
N LYS A 24 1.32 -17.58 -8.84
CA LYS A 24 0.50 -17.87 -10.04
C LYS A 24 -0.27 -19.20 -9.92
N ALA A 25 0.26 -20.18 -9.20
CA ALA A 25 -0.39 -21.48 -9.02
C ALA A 25 -1.68 -21.43 -8.19
N SER A 26 -1.97 -20.32 -7.51
CA SER A 26 -3.14 -20.18 -6.65
C SER A 26 -3.84 -18.83 -6.87
N PRO A 27 -5.05 -18.83 -7.43
CA PRO A 27 -5.81 -17.58 -7.65
C PRO A 27 -6.05 -16.76 -6.36
N SER A 28 -6.11 -17.42 -5.19
CA SER A 28 -6.27 -16.73 -3.92
C SER A 28 -5.03 -15.94 -3.49
N LEU A 29 -3.88 -16.21 -4.12
CA LEU A 29 -2.62 -15.50 -3.88
C LEU A 29 -2.35 -14.40 -4.93
N ASP A 30 -3.24 -14.22 -5.91
CA ASP A 30 -3.11 -13.16 -6.91
C ASP A 30 -3.43 -11.80 -6.31
N ASN A 31 -2.47 -11.29 -5.56
CA ASN A 31 -2.53 -9.98 -4.92
C ASN A 31 -1.13 -9.36 -4.88
N PRO A 32 -0.93 -8.12 -5.35
CA PRO A 32 0.39 -7.49 -5.43
C PRO A 32 1.08 -7.32 -4.07
N PHE A 33 0.36 -7.27 -2.96
CA PHE A 33 0.97 -7.25 -1.62
C PHE A 33 1.63 -8.57 -1.22
N LEU A 34 1.33 -9.66 -1.94
CA LEU A 34 1.96 -10.97 -1.77
C LEU A 34 3.13 -11.19 -2.73
N SER A 35 3.45 -10.24 -3.61
CA SER A 35 4.52 -10.38 -4.59
C SER A 35 5.91 -10.27 -3.97
N VAL A 36 6.88 -10.88 -4.62
CA VAL A 36 8.29 -10.75 -4.26
C VAL A 36 8.78 -9.32 -4.46
N GLU A 37 8.30 -8.62 -5.48
CA GLU A 37 8.65 -7.24 -5.83
C GLU A 37 8.27 -6.28 -4.69
N PHE A 38 7.03 -6.38 -4.19
CA PHE A 38 6.59 -5.59 -3.04
C PHE A 38 7.42 -5.91 -1.79
N THR A 39 7.69 -7.19 -1.54
CA THR A 39 8.48 -7.65 -0.40
C THR A 39 9.91 -7.13 -0.46
N GLN A 40 10.54 -7.14 -1.64
CA GLN A 40 11.88 -6.60 -1.84
C GLN A 40 11.91 -5.07 -1.69
N ALA A 41 10.92 -4.34 -2.25
CA ALA A 41 10.80 -2.90 -2.07
C ALA A 41 10.69 -2.53 -0.57
N MET A 42 9.85 -3.23 0.17
CA MET A 42 9.76 -3.08 1.62
C MET A 42 11.10 -3.38 2.33
N GLY A 43 11.78 -4.44 1.91
CA GLY A 43 13.08 -4.84 2.48
C GLY A 43 14.19 -3.83 2.22
N ARG A 44 14.17 -3.10 1.09
CA ARG A 44 15.13 -2.01 0.82
C ARG A 44 14.96 -0.82 1.76
N LEU A 45 13.76 -0.60 2.27
CA LEU A 45 13.43 0.57 3.09
C LEU A 45 13.34 0.26 4.59
N ARG A 46 13.20 -1.03 4.97
CA ARG A 46 12.93 -1.43 6.35
C ARG A 46 13.75 -2.65 6.75
N ASP A 47 14.72 -2.47 7.60
CA ASP A 47 15.68 -3.51 8.02
C ASP A 47 15.06 -4.64 8.88
N TYR A 48 13.84 -4.48 9.37
CA TYR A 48 13.13 -5.50 10.14
C TYR A 48 12.24 -6.42 9.29
N VAL A 49 12.17 -6.20 7.97
CA VAL A 49 11.46 -7.10 7.05
C VAL A 49 12.26 -8.39 6.88
N ARG A 50 11.57 -9.51 6.93
CA ARG A 50 12.15 -10.86 6.79
C ARG A 50 11.28 -11.70 5.88
N VAL A 51 11.91 -12.71 5.31
CA VAL A 51 11.24 -13.78 4.56
C VAL A 51 11.67 -15.12 5.17
N ALA A 52 10.69 -15.93 5.58
CA ALA A 52 10.94 -17.33 5.86
C ALA A 52 10.83 -18.11 4.55
N VAL A 53 11.92 -18.72 4.12
CA VAL A 53 11.98 -19.69 3.03
C VAL A 53 11.71 -21.06 3.62
N ILE A 54 10.70 -21.75 3.12
CA ILE A 54 10.22 -23.04 3.62
C ILE A 54 10.57 -24.10 2.60
N GLU A 55 11.39 -25.06 3.02
CA GLU A 55 11.82 -26.19 2.19
C GLU A 55 11.18 -27.50 2.70
N ASP A 56 10.70 -28.30 1.75
CA ASP A 56 10.24 -29.65 1.97
C ASP A 56 10.99 -30.61 1.04
N GLY A 57 11.65 -31.61 1.60
CA GLY A 57 12.44 -32.55 0.81
C GLY A 57 13.55 -31.92 -0.03
N GLY A 58 14.10 -30.75 0.38
CA GLY A 58 15.15 -30.04 -0.37
C GLY A 58 14.62 -29.09 -1.46
N THR A 59 13.30 -29.00 -1.63
CA THR A 59 12.66 -28.10 -2.62
C THR A 59 11.95 -26.96 -1.89
N VAL A 60 12.03 -25.73 -2.44
CA VAL A 60 11.30 -24.58 -1.88
C VAL A 60 9.80 -24.78 -2.10
N ALA A 61 9.10 -25.00 -0.99
CA ALA A 61 7.66 -25.24 -0.91
C ALA A 61 6.85 -23.97 -0.58
N GLY A 62 7.50 -22.94 -0.04
CA GLY A 62 6.81 -21.69 0.25
C GLY A 62 7.69 -20.58 0.79
N PHE A 63 7.09 -19.37 0.80
CA PHE A 63 7.67 -18.14 1.33
C PHE A 63 6.68 -17.45 2.26
N PHE A 64 7.18 -16.93 3.37
CA PHE A 64 6.36 -16.16 4.30
C PHE A 64 7.03 -14.82 4.61
N PRO A 65 6.56 -13.72 3.98
CA PRO A 65 7.04 -12.37 4.26
C PRO A 65 6.41 -11.83 5.54
N TYR A 66 7.23 -11.24 6.43
CA TYR A 66 6.77 -10.70 7.69
C TYR A 66 7.72 -9.63 8.22
N GLU A 67 7.27 -8.89 9.23
CA GLU A 67 8.11 -7.95 9.97
C GLU A 67 8.47 -8.54 11.34
N ARG A 68 9.76 -8.52 11.67
CA ARG A 68 10.28 -8.95 12.97
C ARG A 68 10.69 -7.75 13.80
N HIS A 69 9.90 -7.44 14.80
CA HIS A 69 10.19 -6.36 15.74
C HIS A 69 10.86 -6.88 17.02
N GLY A 70 11.31 -5.94 17.87
CA GLY A 70 11.96 -6.27 19.14
C GLY A 70 11.15 -7.24 20.00
N LEU A 71 11.83 -8.04 20.82
CA LEU A 71 11.25 -9.07 21.68
C LEU A 71 10.51 -10.18 20.93
N GLY A 72 10.81 -10.41 19.65
CA GLY A 72 10.17 -11.47 18.86
C GLY A 72 8.69 -11.20 18.55
N VAL A 73 8.29 -9.94 18.44
CA VAL A 73 6.97 -9.57 17.97
C VAL A 73 6.94 -9.65 16.46
N GLY A 74 6.08 -10.53 15.90
CA GLY A 74 5.82 -10.61 14.48
C GLY A 74 4.68 -9.67 14.06
N ARG A 75 4.78 -9.11 12.86
CA ARG A 75 3.68 -8.41 12.17
C ARG A 75 3.61 -8.86 10.74
N PRO A 76 2.43 -8.85 10.12
CA PRO A 76 2.31 -9.03 8.69
C PRO A 76 3.09 -7.93 7.95
N LEU A 77 3.62 -8.25 6.78
CA LEU A 77 4.37 -7.32 5.96
C LEU A 77 3.56 -6.06 5.64
N GLY A 78 4.14 -4.89 5.86
CA GLY A 78 3.50 -3.59 5.62
C GLY A 78 2.42 -3.23 6.65
N GLY A 79 1.98 -4.16 7.50
CA GLY A 79 1.05 -3.93 8.58
C GLY A 79 -0.21 -3.16 8.15
N PHE A 80 -0.39 -1.95 8.66
CA PHE A 80 -1.55 -1.10 8.35
C PHE A 80 -1.58 -0.53 6.92
N LEU A 81 -0.53 -0.69 6.14
CA LEU A 81 -0.47 -0.23 4.74
C LEU A 81 -1.07 -1.23 3.77
N THR A 82 -1.01 -2.50 4.08
CA THR A 82 -1.38 -3.59 3.18
C THR A 82 -2.75 -4.17 3.52
N THR A 83 -3.41 -4.74 2.53
CA THR A 83 -4.76 -5.30 2.64
C THR A 83 -4.82 -6.77 2.25
N CYS A 84 -3.67 -7.43 2.14
CA CYS A 84 -3.57 -8.86 1.89
C CYS A 84 -2.30 -9.42 2.53
N HIS A 85 -2.44 -10.52 3.25
CA HIS A 85 -1.35 -11.24 3.91
C HIS A 85 -1.55 -12.74 3.76
N GLY A 86 -0.46 -13.48 3.73
CA GLY A 86 -0.55 -14.94 3.65
C GLY A 86 0.80 -15.61 3.50
N LEU A 87 0.73 -16.93 3.43
CA LEU A 87 1.80 -17.81 3.07
C LEU A 87 1.74 -18.07 1.56
N ILE A 88 2.78 -17.74 0.84
CA ILE A 88 2.92 -18.04 -0.59
C ILE A 88 3.51 -19.43 -0.68
N SER A 89 2.72 -20.44 -1.02
CA SER A 89 3.16 -21.84 -0.96
C SER A 89 2.50 -22.72 -2.02
N VAL A 90 3.05 -23.92 -2.17
CA VAL A 90 2.37 -24.98 -2.92
C VAL A 90 0.98 -25.22 -2.34
N PRO A 91 -0.05 -25.51 -3.17
CA PRO A 91 -1.39 -25.81 -2.69
C PRO A 91 -1.38 -26.95 -1.67
N GLY A 92 -2.10 -26.77 -0.56
CA GLY A 92 -2.24 -27.79 0.47
C GLY A 92 -1.03 -28.01 1.37
N LEU A 93 -0.02 -27.13 1.35
CA LEU A 93 1.12 -27.22 2.27
C LEU A 93 0.65 -27.34 3.72
N ARG A 94 1.08 -28.38 4.41
CA ARG A 94 0.76 -28.63 5.82
C ARG A 94 1.97 -28.28 6.68
N LEU A 95 2.00 -27.05 7.17
CA LEU A 95 3.01 -26.54 8.09
C LEU A 95 2.30 -26.11 9.38
N ASP A 96 2.78 -26.62 10.52
CA ASP A 96 2.26 -26.16 11.82
C ASP A 96 2.62 -24.68 12.04
N SER A 97 1.61 -23.88 12.40
CA SER A 97 1.80 -22.44 12.59
C SER A 97 2.79 -22.09 13.70
N ARG A 98 2.88 -22.90 14.76
CA ARG A 98 3.84 -22.68 15.86
C ARG A 98 5.25 -23.05 15.43
N GLU A 99 5.38 -24.06 14.55
CA GLU A 99 6.66 -24.39 13.90
C GLU A 99 7.11 -23.22 13.01
N LEU A 100 6.21 -22.66 12.21
CA LEU A 100 6.50 -21.47 11.42
C LEU A 100 6.95 -20.30 12.31
N LEU A 101 6.20 -19.98 13.37
CA LEU A 101 6.57 -18.90 14.30
C LEU A 101 7.93 -19.15 14.97
N ARG A 102 8.24 -20.42 15.30
CA ARG A 102 9.54 -20.79 15.88
C ARG A 102 10.66 -20.57 14.87
N GLY A 103 10.50 -21.04 13.64
CA GLY A 103 11.46 -20.84 12.55
C GLY A 103 11.68 -19.35 12.25
N CYS A 104 10.61 -18.54 12.26
CA CYS A 104 10.67 -17.09 12.09
C CYS A 104 11.30 -16.33 13.29
N GLY A 105 11.51 -16.99 14.43
CA GLY A 105 11.99 -16.35 15.65
C GLY A 105 11.01 -15.34 16.25
N ILE A 106 9.69 -15.56 16.06
CA ILE A 106 8.61 -14.72 16.58
C ILE A 106 7.70 -15.50 17.53
N SER A 107 7.04 -14.78 18.44
CA SER A 107 6.21 -15.38 19.49
C SER A 107 4.73 -15.27 19.23
N ALA A 108 4.32 -14.25 18.48
CA ALA A 108 2.93 -14.02 18.13
C ALA A 108 2.86 -13.26 16.79
N LEU A 109 1.76 -13.49 16.08
CA LEU A 109 1.45 -12.86 14.80
C LEU A 109 -0.05 -12.66 14.71
N GLU A 110 -0.49 -11.49 14.27
CA GLU A 110 -1.88 -11.14 14.07
C GLU A 110 -2.10 -10.62 12.67
N PHE A 111 -3.15 -11.11 12.04
CA PHE A 111 -3.59 -10.71 10.71
C PHE A 111 -4.94 -10.00 10.79
N GLU A 112 -5.11 -8.96 9.98
CA GLU A 112 -6.39 -8.29 9.73
C GLU A 112 -6.93 -8.58 8.31
N TYR A 113 -6.06 -9.06 7.42
CA TYR A 113 -6.33 -9.28 5.99
C TYR A 113 -5.64 -10.55 5.50
N LEU A 114 -5.80 -11.64 6.21
CA LEU A 114 -5.24 -12.93 5.84
C LEU A 114 -6.03 -13.53 4.67
N VAL A 115 -5.36 -14.13 3.70
CA VAL A 115 -5.97 -15.04 2.73
C VAL A 115 -6.55 -16.22 3.51
N PRO A 116 -7.88 -16.43 3.50
CA PRO A 116 -8.51 -17.44 4.34
C PRO A 116 -8.29 -18.86 3.81
N GLY A 117 -8.48 -19.85 4.69
CA GLY A 117 -8.44 -21.26 4.32
C GLY A 117 -7.04 -21.84 4.12
N GLN A 118 -5.97 -21.09 4.39
CA GLN A 118 -4.61 -21.65 4.38
C GLN A 118 -4.43 -22.63 5.54
N PRO A 119 -4.04 -23.91 5.31
CA PRO A 119 -4.00 -24.92 6.37
C PRO A 119 -3.18 -24.52 7.61
N THR A 120 -2.11 -23.76 7.41
CA THR A 120 -1.25 -23.23 8.47
C THR A 120 -1.98 -22.29 9.43
N PHE A 121 -2.94 -21.52 8.94
CA PHE A 121 -3.60 -20.44 9.71
C PHE A 121 -5.09 -20.67 9.94
N ALA A 122 -5.76 -21.49 9.13
CA ALA A 122 -7.19 -21.74 9.22
C ALA A 122 -7.71 -22.09 10.63
N PRO A 123 -7.00 -22.87 11.47
CA PRO A 123 -7.44 -23.14 12.84
C PRO A 123 -7.45 -21.91 13.76
N TYR A 124 -6.87 -20.80 13.33
CA TYR A 124 -6.69 -19.57 14.12
C TYR A 124 -7.48 -18.39 13.54
N GLU A 125 -8.25 -18.61 12.47
CA GLU A 125 -9.13 -17.61 11.89
C GLU A 125 -10.27 -17.32 12.87
N THR A 126 -10.46 -16.03 13.19
CA THR A 126 -11.47 -15.57 14.14
C THR A 126 -12.68 -14.92 13.49
N ASP A 127 -12.48 -14.41 12.28
CA ASP A 127 -13.51 -13.68 11.54
C ASP A 127 -13.17 -13.68 10.05
N VAL A 128 -14.11 -14.11 9.23
CA VAL A 128 -13.96 -14.14 7.76
C VAL A 128 -15.03 -13.26 7.14
N ARG A 129 -14.60 -12.24 6.39
CA ARG A 129 -15.49 -11.22 5.84
C ARG A 129 -15.24 -10.97 4.36
N PRO A 130 -16.27 -10.60 3.60
CA PRO A 130 -16.12 -10.16 2.23
C PRO A 130 -15.47 -8.76 2.17
N ALA A 131 -14.49 -8.60 1.30
CA ALA A 131 -13.96 -7.31 0.85
C ALA A 131 -14.49 -7.02 -0.56
N PRO A 132 -14.99 -5.79 -0.84
CA PRO A 132 -15.62 -5.47 -2.10
C PRO A 132 -14.61 -5.41 -3.24
N LEU A 133 -14.95 -6.01 -4.39
CA LEU A 133 -14.19 -5.90 -5.62
C LEU A 133 -15.11 -5.53 -6.80
N MET A 134 -14.52 -4.96 -7.84
CA MET A 134 -15.10 -4.81 -9.16
C MET A 134 -14.65 -6.01 -9.98
N ASP A 135 -15.56 -6.87 -10.39
CA ASP A 135 -15.30 -8.03 -11.27
C ASP A 135 -15.34 -7.55 -12.73
N LEU A 136 -14.19 -7.65 -13.40
CA LEU A 136 -14.00 -7.20 -14.76
C LEU A 136 -13.81 -8.35 -15.76
N ARG A 137 -13.92 -9.61 -15.33
CA ARG A 137 -13.73 -10.81 -16.17
C ARG A 137 -14.63 -10.84 -17.40
N GLY A 138 -15.83 -10.26 -17.32
CA GLY A 138 -16.74 -10.09 -18.44
C GLY A 138 -16.51 -8.83 -19.29
N GLY A 139 -15.44 -8.08 -19.02
CA GLY A 139 -15.18 -6.76 -19.59
C GLY A 139 -15.97 -5.63 -18.94
N PHE A 140 -15.69 -4.40 -19.35
CA PHE A 140 -16.29 -3.20 -18.76
C PHE A 140 -17.82 -3.14 -18.97
N ASP A 141 -18.33 -3.54 -20.13
CA ASP A 141 -19.77 -3.49 -20.42
C ASP A 141 -20.57 -4.39 -19.48
N ALA A 142 -20.11 -5.62 -19.25
CA ALA A 142 -20.75 -6.53 -18.30
C ALA A 142 -20.69 -5.99 -16.86
N TYR A 143 -19.56 -5.39 -16.46
CA TYR A 143 -19.43 -4.73 -15.16
C TYR A 143 -20.45 -3.58 -15.02
N ILE A 144 -20.56 -2.70 -16.01
CA ILE A 144 -21.46 -1.55 -15.98
C ILE A 144 -22.94 -1.95 -15.98
N GLU A 145 -23.30 -3.03 -16.65
CA GLU A 145 -24.66 -3.58 -16.58
C GLU A 145 -25.02 -3.99 -15.16
N GLN A 146 -24.13 -4.69 -14.46
CA GLN A 146 -24.33 -5.08 -13.06
C GLN A 146 -24.44 -3.85 -12.14
N VAL A 147 -23.56 -2.85 -12.30
CA VAL A 147 -23.62 -1.59 -11.54
C VAL A 147 -24.94 -0.86 -11.77
N ARG A 148 -25.44 -0.81 -13.01
CA ARG A 148 -26.74 -0.20 -13.35
C ARG A 148 -27.90 -0.97 -12.74
N ALA A 149 -27.86 -2.30 -12.78
CA ALA A 149 -28.89 -3.15 -12.17
C ALA A 149 -28.98 -2.95 -10.65
N GLN A 150 -27.82 -2.83 -9.98
CA GLN A 150 -27.76 -2.63 -8.53
C GLN A 150 -28.15 -1.20 -8.10
N SER A 151 -27.78 -0.18 -8.89
CA SER A 151 -27.93 1.21 -8.46
C SER A 151 -28.05 2.20 -9.64
N ALA A 152 -29.12 2.05 -10.44
CA ALA A 152 -29.38 2.91 -11.60
C ALA A 152 -29.40 4.41 -11.25
N LYS A 153 -29.93 4.78 -10.08
CA LYS A 153 -29.98 6.17 -9.61
C LYS A 153 -28.59 6.75 -9.40
N ASN A 154 -27.71 6.03 -8.69
CA ASN A 154 -26.34 6.49 -8.42
C ASN A 154 -25.55 6.59 -9.72
N TYR A 155 -25.65 5.59 -10.59
CA TYR A 155 -24.99 5.64 -11.90
C TYR A 155 -25.43 6.85 -12.73
N LYS A 156 -26.75 7.08 -12.88
CA LYS A 156 -27.29 8.26 -13.59
C LYS A 156 -26.81 9.57 -12.98
N THR A 157 -26.75 9.65 -11.65
CA THR A 157 -26.30 10.84 -10.92
C THR A 157 -24.81 11.13 -11.20
N VAL A 158 -23.96 10.11 -11.20
CA VAL A 158 -22.53 10.28 -11.48
C VAL A 158 -22.32 10.71 -12.93
N ARG A 159 -23.00 10.09 -13.90
CA ARG A 159 -22.91 10.49 -15.32
C ARG A 159 -23.46 11.89 -15.58
N TYR A 160 -24.48 12.33 -14.83
CA TYR A 160 -24.95 13.71 -14.87
C TYR A 160 -23.90 14.70 -14.35
N LYS A 161 -23.30 14.39 -13.18
CA LYS A 161 -22.28 15.23 -12.56
C LYS A 161 -21.01 15.34 -13.44
N GLU A 162 -20.64 14.25 -14.10
CA GLU A 162 -19.51 14.22 -15.03
C GLU A 162 -19.74 15.14 -16.23
N ARG A 163 -20.92 15.04 -16.87
CA ARG A 163 -21.29 15.98 -17.94
C ARG A 163 -21.34 17.44 -17.47
N LYS A 164 -21.78 17.66 -16.21
CA LYS A 164 -21.79 19.00 -15.60
C LYS A 164 -20.37 19.49 -15.38
N LEU A 165 -19.48 18.67 -14.84
CA LEU A 165 -18.07 19.00 -14.65
C LEU A 165 -17.42 19.36 -16.00
N GLY A 166 -17.65 18.53 -17.03
CA GLY A 166 -17.11 18.79 -18.37
C GLY A 166 -17.56 20.11 -18.98
N ARG A 167 -18.83 20.50 -18.78
CA ARG A 167 -19.34 21.80 -19.27
C ARG A 167 -18.80 23.01 -18.49
N GLU A 168 -18.56 22.86 -17.20
CA GLU A 168 -18.20 23.98 -16.31
C GLU A 168 -16.69 24.17 -16.18
N GLN A 169 -15.89 23.10 -16.36
CA GLN A 169 -14.46 23.11 -16.06
C GLN A 169 -13.56 22.61 -17.21
N GLY A 170 -14.15 22.17 -18.31
CA GLY A 170 -13.43 21.64 -19.47
C GLY A 170 -13.59 20.14 -19.65
N GLU A 171 -13.16 19.67 -20.83
CA GLU A 171 -13.32 18.26 -21.24
C GLU A 171 -12.77 17.28 -20.20
N ILE A 172 -13.52 16.20 -19.96
CA ILE A 172 -13.09 15.14 -19.04
C ILE A 172 -12.11 14.21 -19.75
N ARG A 173 -10.90 14.11 -19.19
CA ARG A 173 -9.84 13.22 -19.68
C ARG A 173 -9.38 12.31 -18.54
N PHE A 174 -9.18 11.04 -18.85
CA PHE A 174 -8.62 10.08 -17.91
C PHE A 174 -7.26 9.58 -18.40
N GLU A 175 -6.28 9.62 -17.52
CA GLU A 175 -4.94 9.12 -17.76
C GLU A 175 -4.73 7.87 -16.95
N TYR A 176 -4.46 6.76 -17.64
CA TYR A 176 -4.18 5.46 -17.03
C TYR A 176 -2.68 5.19 -17.08
N ASP A 177 -2.13 4.75 -15.94
CA ASP A 177 -0.72 4.40 -15.78
C ASP A 177 0.25 5.55 -16.12
N SER A 178 -0.02 6.71 -15.55
CA SER A 178 0.85 7.89 -15.70
C SER A 178 2.25 7.62 -15.12
N ALA A 179 3.27 7.87 -15.91
CA ALA A 179 4.67 7.76 -15.47
C ALA A 179 5.23 9.06 -14.87
N ASP A 180 4.43 10.15 -14.81
CA ASP A 180 4.89 11.45 -14.37
C ASP A 180 5.02 11.56 -12.84
N PRO A 181 6.22 11.80 -12.30
CA PRO A 181 6.43 11.97 -10.85
C PRO A 181 5.73 13.22 -10.28
N ALA A 182 5.46 14.25 -11.08
CA ALA A 182 4.77 15.45 -10.61
C ALA A 182 3.28 15.16 -10.36
N THR A 183 2.67 14.38 -11.24
CA THR A 183 1.30 13.85 -11.07
C THR A 183 1.19 12.97 -9.82
N LEU A 184 2.18 12.10 -9.57
CA LEU A 184 2.22 11.31 -8.33
C LEU A 184 2.29 12.22 -7.10
N ARG A 185 3.14 13.24 -7.12
CA ARG A 185 3.28 14.18 -6.00
C ARG A 185 1.98 14.90 -5.70
N THR A 186 1.26 15.37 -6.71
CA THR A 186 -0.06 15.99 -6.58
C THR A 186 -1.05 15.06 -5.85
N LEU A 187 -1.08 13.79 -6.23
CA LEU A 187 -1.92 12.79 -5.56
C LEU A 187 -1.54 12.59 -4.09
N LEU A 188 -0.23 12.50 -3.78
CA LEU A 188 0.25 12.32 -2.41
C LEU A 188 -0.07 13.52 -1.53
N ASP A 189 0.04 14.73 -2.06
CA ASP A 189 -0.31 15.98 -1.37
C ASP A 189 -1.81 16.03 -1.04
N TRP A 190 -2.69 15.74 -2.00
CA TRP A 190 -4.13 15.63 -1.75
C TRP A 190 -4.46 14.57 -0.68
N LYS A 191 -3.76 13.45 -0.72
CA LYS A 191 -3.98 12.37 0.24
C LYS A 191 -3.51 12.73 1.64
N SER A 192 -2.38 13.40 1.75
CA SER A 192 -1.85 13.96 3.00
C SER A 192 -2.83 14.97 3.60
N ASP A 193 -3.32 15.92 2.80
CA ASP A 193 -4.34 16.88 3.21
C ASP A 193 -5.65 16.20 3.61
N GLN A 194 -6.07 15.16 2.89
CA GLN A 194 -7.24 14.37 3.27
C GLN A 194 -7.09 13.74 4.65
N TYR A 195 -5.92 13.15 4.97
CA TYR A 195 -5.66 12.60 6.30
C TYR A 195 -5.76 13.67 7.37
N ARG A 196 -5.12 14.83 7.17
CA ARG A 196 -5.17 15.96 8.11
C ARG A 196 -6.59 16.49 8.33
N ARG A 197 -7.34 16.77 7.26
CA ARG A 197 -8.73 17.24 7.31
C ARG A 197 -9.67 16.28 8.02
N THR A 198 -9.47 14.97 7.82
CA THR A 198 -10.34 13.95 8.42
C THR A 198 -9.89 13.54 9.82
N GLY A 199 -8.85 14.18 10.39
CA GLY A 199 -8.30 13.86 11.72
C GLY A 199 -7.64 12.50 11.80
N ARG A 200 -7.15 11.97 10.67
CA ARG A 200 -6.37 10.74 10.63
C ARG A 200 -4.89 11.04 10.69
N VAL A 201 -4.11 10.07 11.15
CA VAL A 201 -2.64 10.16 11.09
C VAL A 201 -2.22 10.24 9.64
N ASP A 202 -1.48 11.29 9.28
CA ASP A 202 -0.91 11.45 7.96
C ASP A 202 0.19 10.39 7.75
N ARG A 203 -0.05 9.44 6.86
CA ARG A 203 0.89 8.36 6.56
C ARG A 203 2.11 8.87 5.79
N PHE A 204 1.92 9.87 4.94
CA PHE A 204 2.98 10.44 4.12
C PHE A 204 3.88 11.43 4.89
N ALA A 205 3.54 11.75 6.13
CA ALA A 205 4.49 12.37 7.07
C ALA A 205 5.66 11.42 7.43
N GLN A 206 5.60 10.14 7.02
CA GLN A 206 6.69 9.18 7.17
C GLN A 206 7.45 9.05 5.84
N PRO A 207 8.72 9.55 5.74
CA PRO A 207 9.45 9.60 4.47
C PRO A 207 9.63 8.25 3.77
N TRP A 208 9.71 7.15 4.55
CA TRP A 208 9.84 5.83 3.96
C TRP A 208 8.60 5.37 3.20
N ILE A 209 7.39 5.85 3.56
CA ILE A 209 6.15 5.52 2.83
C ILE A 209 6.13 6.25 1.49
N VAL A 210 6.55 7.53 1.47
CA VAL A 210 6.68 8.29 0.23
C VAL A 210 7.67 7.60 -0.71
N ARG A 211 8.87 7.26 -0.20
CA ARG A 211 9.90 6.55 -0.97
C ARG A 211 9.41 5.19 -1.48
N LEU A 212 8.62 4.45 -0.69
CA LEU A 212 8.05 3.18 -1.13
C LEU A 212 7.13 3.39 -2.33
N VAL A 213 6.24 4.38 -2.27
CA VAL A 213 5.31 4.67 -3.36
C VAL A 213 6.06 5.15 -4.60
N GLU A 214 7.03 6.05 -4.46
CA GLU A 214 7.89 6.52 -5.55
C GLU A 214 8.68 5.37 -6.19
N GLU A 215 9.25 4.47 -5.40
CA GLU A 215 9.98 3.31 -5.90
C GLU A 215 9.07 2.33 -6.66
N LEU A 216 7.89 2.04 -6.13
CA LEU A 216 6.92 1.14 -6.77
C LEU A 216 6.33 1.74 -8.06
N HIS A 217 6.20 3.07 -8.14
CA HIS A 217 5.79 3.78 -9.33
C HIS A 217 6.88 3.75 -10.43
N ALA A 218 8.15 3.95 -10.04
CA ALA A 218 9.26 4.07 -10.97
C ALA A 218 9.80 2.73 -11.50
N ARG A 219 9.42 1.60 -10.89
CA ARG A 219 10.02 0.27 -11.19
C ARG A 219 8.96 -0.79 -11.47
N PRO A 220 8.25 -0.71 -12.62
CA PRO A 220 7.42 -1.82 -13.05
C PRO A 220 8.30 -3.03 -13.39
N SER A 221 7.74 -4.23 -13.22
CA SER A 221 8.32 -5.49 -13.69
C SER A 221 7.24 -6.33 -14.36
N ASP A 222 7.64 -7.38 -15.07
CA ASP A 222 6.69 -8.32 -15.65
C ASP A 222 5.78 -8.89 -14.56
N GLY A 223 4.47 -8.70 -14.72
CA GLY A 223 3.46 -9.17 -13.77
C GLY A 223 3.31 -8.35 -12.49
N PHE A 224 4.02 -7.21 -12.32
CA PHE A 224 3.84 -6.33 -11.17
C PHE A 224 4.15 -4.86 -11.51
N ALA A 225 3.25 -3.94 -11.12
CA ALA A 225 3.49 -2.50 -11.27
C ALA A 225 2.73 -1.67 -10.23
N GLY A 226 3.29 -0.50 -9.89
CA GLY A 226 2.53 0.60 -9.33
C GLY A 226 1.80 1.34 -10.45
N VAL A 227 0.49 1.52 -10.32
CA VAL A 227 -0.36 2.16 -11.34
C VAL A 227 -0.88 3.47 -10.79
N LEU A 228 -0.48 4.56 -11.44
CA LEU A 228 -0.98 5.90 -11.17
C LEU A 228 -2.04 6.26 -12.19
N THR A 229 -3.24 6.62 -11.73
CA THR A 229 -4.33 7.05 -12.60
C THR A 229 -4.81 8.44 -12.20
N MET A 230 -5.16 9.27 -13.17
CA MET A 230 -5.60 10.66 -12.94
C MET A 230 -6.78 11.04 -13.83
N LEU A 231 -7.77 11.70 -13.22
CA LEU A 231 -8.92 12.29 -13.89
C LEU A 231 -8.71 13.81 -13.99
N TYR A 232 -8.89 14.37 -15.17
CA TYR A 232 -8.76 15.79 -15.45
C TYR A 232 -10.10 16.38 -15.92
N ALA A 233 -10.28 17.67 -15.64
CA ALA A 233 -11.29 18.53 -16.26
C ALA A 233 -10.55 19.68 -16.96
N GLY A 234 -10.52 19.66 -18.30
CA GLY A 234 -9.54 20.44 -19.06
C GLY A 234 -8.12 19.98 -18.70
N ASP A 235 -7.26 20.94 -18.37
CA ASP A 235 -5.88 20.67 -17.95
C ASP A 235 -5.73 20.47 -16.43
N THR A 236 -6.82 20.62 -15.66
CA THR A 236 -6.77 20.56 -14.21
C THR A 236 -7.02 19.15 -13.72
N PRO A 237 -6.10 18.55 -12.95
CA PRO A 237 -6.34 17.25 -12.29
C PRO A 237 -7.39 17.44 -11.19
N VAL A 238 -8.39 16.54 -11.11
CA VAL A 238 -9.51 16.65 -10.17
C VAL A 238 -9.65 15.45 -9.24
N ALA A 239 -9.17 14.26 -9.65
CA ALA A 239 -9.11 13.06 -8.81
C ALA A 239 -8.03 12.12 -9.32
N GLY A 240 -7.45 11.33 -8.42
CA GLY A 240 -6.43 10.37 -8.78
C GLY A 240 -6.40 9.18 -7.83
N HIS A 241 -5.67 8.16 -8.23
CA HIS A 241 -5.48 6.95 -7.46
C HIS A 241 -4.12 6.34 -7.78
N PHE A 242 -3.43 5.91 -6.73
CA PHE A 242 -2.28 5.03 -6.85
C PHE A 242 -2.63 3.66 -6.30
N GLY A 243 -2.42 2.63 -7.09
CA GLY A 243 -2.63 1.23 -6.74
C GLY A 243 -1.45 0.37 -7.15
N LEU A 244 -1.52 -0.91 -6.82
CA LEU A 244 -0.57 -1.92 -7.25
C LEU A 244 -1.29 -2.98 -8.07
N ARG A 245 -0.68 -3.50 -9.12
CA ARG A 245 -1.26 -4.56 -9.91
C ARG A 245 -0.36 -5.79 -10.02
N THR A 246 -1.01 -6.95 -10.19
CA THR A 246 -0.46 -8.16 -10.78
C THR A 246 -0.81 -8.20 -12.28
N GLU A 247 -0.74 -9.36 -12.90
CA GLU A 247 -1.19 -9.55 -14.29
C GLU A 247 -2.72 -9.39 -14.42
N THR A 248 -3.50 -9.77 -13.39
CA THR A 248 -4.96 -9.82 -13.47
C THR A 248 -5.67 -8.98 -12.40
N THR A 249 -4.99 -8.57 -11.33
CA THR A 249 -5.59 -7.88 -10.18
C THR A 249 -4.98 -6.50 -9.95
N LEU A 250 -5.80 -5.45 -9.92
CA LEU A 250 -5.44 -4.13 -9.41
C LEU A 250 -5.95 -3.97 -7.98
N VAL A 251 -5.07 -3.68 -7.04
CA VAL A 251 -5.45 -3.36 -5.65
C VAL A 251 -5.43 -1.86 -5.43
N GLY A 252 -6.57 -1.31 -5.02
CA GLY A 252 -6.70 0.09 -4.68
C GLY A 252 -5.96 0.45 -3.39
N TRP A 253 -5.09 1.48 -3.45
CA TRP A 253 -4.26 1.84 -2.30
C TRP A 253 -4.50 3.27 -1.81
N PHE A 254 -4.24 4.26 -2.63
CA PHE A 254 -4.32 5.67 -2.25
C PHE A 254 -5.22 6.50 -3.20
N PRO A 255 -6.57 6.42 -3.06
CA PRO A 255 -7.44 7.34 -3.78
C PRO A 255 -7.47 8.71 -3.09
N ALA A 256 -7.45 9.79 -3.89
CA ALA A 256 -7.69 11.13 -3.42
C ALA A 256 -8.36 11.97 -4.52
N TYR A 257 -8.87 13.13 -4.16
CA TYR A 257 -9.43 14.10 -5.09
C TYR A 257 -9.25 15.52 -4.53
N ASP A 258 -9.25 16.49 -5.41
CA ASP A 258 -9.22 17.90 -5.04
C ASP A 258 -10.55 18.30 -4.40
N PRO A 259 -10.56 18.78 -3.13
CA PRO A 259 -11.77 19.19 -2.43
C PRO A 259 -12.59 20.27 -3.12
N GLU A 260 -12.00 21.14 -3.93
CA GLU A 260 -12.71 22.17 -4.67
C GLU A 260 -13.74 21.59 -5.64
N TYR A 261 -13.48 20.37 -6.14
CA TYR A 261 -14.35 19.64 -7.05
C TYR A 261 -15.32 18.67 -6.34
N ALA A 262 -15.38 18.66 -4.99
CA ALA A 262 -16.16 17.70 -4.20
C ALA A 262 -17.65 17.64 -4.62
N ARG A 263 -18.25 18.79 -5.03
CA ARG A 263 -19.65 18.89 -5.48
C ARG A 263 -19.97 17.99 -6.69
N TYR A 264 -18.98 17.69 -7.51
CA TYR A 264 -19.12 16.83 -8.69
C TYR A 264 -18.89 15.35 -8.36
N SER A 265 -18.38 15.00 -7.19
CA SER A 265 -18.03 13.63 -6.80
C SER A 265 -16.94 12.99 -7.68
N PRO A 266 -15.81 13.66 -7.97
CA PRO A 266 -14.84 13.24 -8.99
C PRO A 266 -14.18 11.90 -8.64
N GLY A 267 -14.02 11.57 -7.36
CA GLY A 267 -13.47 10.28 -6.94
C GLY A 267 -14.31 9.07 -7.37
N ILE A 268 -15.64 9.23 -7.50
CA ILE A 268 -16.50 8.15 -7.99
C ILE A 268 -16.42 8.02 -9.51
N MET A 269 -16.39 9.14 -10.23
CA MET A 269 -16.14 9.17 -11.68
C MET A 269 -14.82 8.47 -12.00
N HIS A 270 -13.78 8.85 -11.26
CA HIS A 270 -12.46 8.25 -11.37
C HIS A 270 -12.50 6.71 -11.25
N HIS A 271 -13.25 6.16 -10.29
CA HIS A 271 -13.36 4.70 -10.15
C HIS A 271 -14.03 4.03 -11.35
N LEU A 272 -15.01 4.67 -11.98
CA LEU A 272 -15.66 4.14 -13.20
C LEU A 272 -14.70 4.14 -14.39
N HIS A 273 -13.97 5.24 -14.61
CA HIS A 273 -12.94 5.29 -15.66
C HIS A 273 -11.78 4.32 -15.37
N MET A 274 -11.37 4.20 -14.11
CA MET A 274 -10.36 3.22 -13.72
C MET A 274 -10.78 1.80 -14.05
N ALA A 275 -12.05 1.43 -13.78
CA ALA A 275 -12.58 0.11 -14.13
C ALA A 275 -12.59 -0.12 -15.64
N GLU A 276 -12.96 0.89 -16.43
CA GLU A 276 -12.97 0.85 -17.90
C GLU A 276 -11.57 0.58 -18.46
N HIS A 277 -10.59 1.36 -18.03
CA HIS A 277 -9.22 1.24 -18.52
C HIS A 277 -8.52 -0.01 -17.96
N ALA A 278 -8.83 -0.42 -16.73
CA ALA A 278 -8.32 -1.66 -16.15
C ALA A 278 -8.81 -2.88 -16.96
N ALA A 279 -10.10 -2.92 -17.32
CA ALA A 279 -10.65 -3.97 -18.19
C ALA A 279 -10.00 -3.96 -19.58
N ALA A 280 -9.80 -2.78 -20.18
CA ALA A 280 -9.11 -2.62 -21.47
C ALA A 280 -7.64 -3.06 -21.41
N ALA A 281 -6.99 -2.91 -20.25
CA ALA A 281 -5.63 -3.39 -19.98
C ALA A 281 -5.55 -4.90 -19.67
N GLY A 282 -6.68 -5.63 -19.72
CA GLY A 282 -6.73 -7.07 -19.47
C GLY A 282 -6.80 -7.48 -18.01
N LEU A 283 -7.03 -6.53 -17.09
CA LEU A 283 -7.22 -6.85 -15.68
C LEU A 283 -8.61 -7.47 -15.45
N GLU A 284 -8.66 -8.50 -14.63
CA GLU A 284 -9.87 -9.26 -14.33
C GLU A 284 -10.65 -8.70 -13.14
N GLN A 285 -9.96 -7.95 -12.25
CA GLN A 285 -10.58 -7.40 -11.05
C GLN A 285 -9.87 -6.19 -10.47
N VAL A 286 -10.66 -5.35 -9.78
CA VAL A 286 -10.14 -4.25 -8.96
C VAL A 286 -10.57 -4.48 -7.51
N ASP A 287 -9.62 -4.80 -6.63
CA ASP A 287 -9.85 -4.90 -5.19
C ASP A 287 -9.92 -3.50 -4.58
N MET A 288 -11.07 -3.11 -4.07
CA MET A 288 -11.29 -1.80 -3.46
C MET A 288 -10.83 -1.74 -1.99
N GLY A 289 -10.29 -2.82 -1.45
CA GLY A 289 -9.88 -2.95 -0.06
C GLY A 289 -11.05 -2.98 0.93
N LYS A 290 -10.77 -3.46 2.15
CA LYS A 290 -11.75 -3.54 3.27
C LYS A 290 -12.26 -2.14 3.66
N GLY A 291 -13.46 -2.10 4.14
CA GLY A 291 -14.09 -0.92 4.76
C GLY A 291 -15.36 -0.51 4.06
N GLY A 292 -16.44 -0.37 4.87
CA GLY A 292 -17.74 0.11 4.44
C GLY A 292 -17.67 1.59 4.11
N ARG A 293 -17.75 1.91 2.83
CA ARG A 293 -18.08 3.24 2.33
C ARG A 293 -19.20 3.06 1.32
N GLU A 294 -20.21 3.89 1.42
CA GLU A 294 -21.41 3.85 0.61
C GLU A 294 -21.13 3.67 -0.90
N TYR A 295 -20.08 4.35 -1.43
CA TYR A 295 -19.76 4.21 -2.86
C TYR A 295 -19.25 2.81 -3.23
N LYS A 296 -18.57 2.09 -2.32
CA LYS A 296 -18.13 0.73 -2.59
C LYS A 296 -19.29 -0.23 -2.69
N ASP A 297 -20.37 0.01 -1.94
CA ASP A 297 -21.52 -0.87 -1.92
C ASP A 297 -22.27 -0.93 -3.26
N TRP A 298 -22.27 0.16 -4.01
CA TRP A 298 -22.89 0.17 -5.33
C TRP A 298 -21.94 -0.03 -6.51
N LEU A 299 -20.62 0.14 -6.31
CA LEU A 299 -19.61 -0.14 -7.34
C LEU A 299 -19.14 -1.60 -7.32
N LYS A 300 -19.29 -2.32 -6.20
CA LYS A 300 -18.87 -3.72 -6.12
C LYS A 300 -19.77 -4.61 -6.98
N THR A 301 -19.18 -5.52 -7.70
CA THR A 301 -19.87 -6.58 -8.44
C THR A 301 -19.43 -7.98 -8.00
N GLY A 302 -18.48 -8.03 -7.07
CA GLY A 302 -17.98 -9.25 -6.46
C GLY A 302 -17.40 -9.00 -5.07
N SER A 303 -16.84 -10.03 -4.50
CA SER A 303 -16.10 -9.94 -3.23
C SER A 303 -14.99 -10.97 -3.16
N VAL A 304 -13.89 -10.58 -2.51
CA VAL A 304 -12.83 -11.49 -2.07
C VAL A 304 -12.95 -11.67 -0.57
N MET A 305 -12.77 -12.90 -0.10
CA MET A 305 -12.82 -13.17 1.34
C MET A 305 -11.48 -12.82 1.98
N VAL A 306 -11.52 -12.19 3.15
CA VAL A 306 -10.36 -11.91 4.00
C VAL A 306 -10.64 -12.35 5.42
N ALA A 307 -9.63 -12.88 6.11
CA ALA A 307 -9.76 -13.37 7.46
C ALA A 307 -8.99 -12.50 8.45
N GLU A 308 -9.49 -12.42 9.69
CA GLU A 308 -8.70 -12.05 10.85
C GLU A 308 -8.19 -13.33 11.51
N ALA A 309 -6.90 -13.37 11.84
CA ALA A 309 -6.33 -14.53 12.50
C ALA A 309 -5.30 -14.13 13.55
N ARG A 310 -5.17 -14.95 14.58
CA ARG A 310 -4.17 -14.75 15.63
C ARG A 310 -3.48 -16.05 15.96
N VAL A 311 -2.18 -16.08 15.73
CA VAL A 311 -1.32 -17.21 16.07
C VAL A 311 -0.33 -16.79 17.14
N SER A 312 -0.17 -17.61 18.17
CA SER A 312 0.85 -17.42 19.21
C SER A 312 1.43 -18.76 19.68
N ARG A 313 2.68 -18.69 20.10
CA ARG A 313 3.30 -19.79 20.81
C ARG A 313 3.49 -19.42 22.29
N PRO A 314 3.48 -20.39 23.24
CA PRO A 314 3.73 -20.11 24.63
C PRO A 314 5.08 -19.38 24.80
N SER A 315 5.03 -18.15 25.31
CA SER A 315 6.22 -17.34 25.60
C SER A 315 5.85 -16.19 26.54
N PRO A 316 6.79 -15.66 27.35
CA PRO A 316 6.55 -14.48 28.18
C PRO A 316 6.08 -13.27 27.38
N VAL A 317 6.57 -13.12 26.15
CA VAL A 317 6.19 -12.03 25.23
C VAL A 317 4.74 -12.18 24.80
N ALA A 318 4.30 -13.37 24.41
CA ALA A 318 2.91 -13.62 24.04
C ALA A 318 1.98 -13.40 25.24
N ALA A 319 2.37 -13.83 26.46
CA ALA A 319 1.62 -13.57 27.68
C ALA A 319 1.50 -12.06 27.99
N ALA A 320 2.59 -11.32 27.87
CA ALA A 320 2.59 -9.86 28.06
C ALA A 320 1.72 -9.13 27.03
N GLN A 321 1.75 -9.56 25.78
CA GLN A 321 0.87 -9.01 24.74
C GLN A 321 -0.61 -9.32 25.01
N TRP A 322 -0.91 -10.52 25.45
CA TRP A 322 -2.26 -10.91 25.83
C TRP A 322 -2.79 -10.07 27.00
N LEU A 323 -1.99 -9.90 28.06
CA LEU A 323 -2.35 -9.06 29.21
C LEU A 323 -2.60 -7.58 28.85
N ARG A 324 -1.84 -7.03 27.91
CA ARG A 324 -2.05 -5.66 27.43
C ARG A 324 -3.34 -5.51 26.60
N ARG A 325 -3.78 -6.56 25.92
CA ARG A 325 -4.86 -6.49 24.92
C ARG A 325 -6.23 -6.90 25.44
N VAL A 326 -6.30 -7.78 26.43
CA VAL A 326 -7.59 -8.21 27.00
C VAL A 326 -8.45 -7.03 27.42
N PRO A 327 -7.94 -6.02 28.15
CA PRO A 327 -8.75 -4.84 28.48
C PRO A 327 -9.11 -4.00 27.25
N VAL A 328 -8.20 -3.87 26.27
CA VAL A 328 -8.45 -3.08 25.05
C VAL A 328 -9.52 -3.74 24.16
N ASN A 329 -9.48 -5.06 24.00
CA ASN A 329 -10.47 -5.77 23.19
C ASN A 329 -11.86 -5.80 23.85
N ARG A 330 -11.93 -5.93 25.18
CA ARG A 330 -13.19 -5.81 25.93
C ARG A 330 -13.77 -4.39 25.79
N LEU A 331 -12.91 -3.37 25.93
CA LEU A 331 -13.33 -1.98 25.75
C LEU A 331 -13.78 -1.71 24.31
N ARG A 332 -13.06 -2.26 23.30
CA ARG A 332 -13.44 -2.14 21.89
C ARG A 332 -14.79 -2.79 21.59
N ALA A 333 -15.06 -4.00 22.13
CA ALA A 333 -16.35 -4.65 21.96
C ALA A 333 -17.49 -3.78 22.51
N VAL A 334 -17.36 -3.29 23.77
CA VAL A 334 -18.35 -2.41 24.38
C VAL A 334 -18.53 -1.08 23.61
N VAL A 335 -17.43 -0.52 23.08
CA VAL A 335 -17.47 0.74 22.30
C VAL A 335 -18.12 0.52 20.94
N VAL A 336 -17.87 -0.59 20.27
CA VAL A 336 -18.44 -0.90 18.94
C VAL A 336 -19.95 -1.20 19.04
N GLU A 337 -20.37 -1.88 20.09
CA GLU A 337 -21.79 -2.21 20.34
C GLU A 337 -22.62 -1.00 20.77
N ASN A 338 -21.98 0.07 21.27
CA ASN A 338 -22.69 1.26 21.74
C ASN A 338 -22.44 2.48 20.82
N PRO A 339 -23.46 2.95 20.06
CA PRO A 339 -23.29 4.07 19.12
C PRO A 339 -22.82 5.39 19.72
N THR A 340 -23.10 5.63 21.00
CA THR A 340 -22.67 6.83 21.72
C THR A 340 -21.20 6.75 22.12
N LEU A 341 -20.76 5.61 22.60
CA LEU A 341 -19.35 5.35 22.94
C LEU A 341 -18.49 5.30 21.67
N PHE A 342 -19.02 4.74 20.58
CA PHE A 342 -18.35 4.75 19.29
C PHE A 342 -18.07 6.18 18.79
N ARG A 343 -19.07 7.07 18.85
CA ARG A 343 -18.91 8.50 18.47
C ARG A 343 -17.94 9.24 19.38
N ALA A 344 -17.90 8.92 20.67
CA ALA A 344 -16.94 9.50 21.60
C ALA A 344 -15.52 9.02 21.32
N ALA A 345 -15.32 7.72 21.12
CA ALA A 345 -14.03 7.12 20.77
C ALA A 345 -13.49 7.65 19.42
N ASP A 346 -14.35 7.80 18.42
CA ASP A 346 -14.00 8.35 17.11
C ASP A 346 -13.52 9.83 17.25
N ARG A 347 -14.16 10.63 18.10
CA ARG A 347 -13.71 12.00 18.40
C ARG A 347 -12.34 12.03 19.06
N VAL A 348 -12.09 11.16 20.03
CA VAL A 348 -10.79 11.06 20.72
C VAL A 348 -9.70 10.61 19.75
N LEU A 349 -9.97 9.61 18.91
CA LEU A 349 -9.02 9.13 17.88
C LEU A 349 -8.70 10.22 16.86
N LYS A 350 -9.70 11.00 16.45
CA LYS A 350 -9.51 12.14 15.54
C LYS A 350 -8.70 13.29 16.19
N SER A 351 -8.91 13.56 17.48
CA SER A 351 -8.10 14.56 18.20
C SER A 351 -6.65 14.12 18.39
N TYR A 352 -6.44 12.85 18.70
CA TYR A 352 -5.10 12.26 18.79
C TYR A 352 -4.39 12.27 17.42
N GLY A 353 -5.09 11.91 16.34
CA GLY A 353 -4.56 11.97 14.97
C GLY A 353 -4.12 13.38 14.60
N ARG A 354 -4.92 14.40 14.91
CA ARG A 354 -4.58 15.82 14.69
C ARG A 354 -3.34 16.25 15.48
N ALA A 355 -3.30 15.93 16.77
CA ALA A 355 -2.16 16.27 17.63
C ALA A 355 -0.86 15.61 17.14
N ARG A 356 -0.92 14.35 16.71
CA ARG A 356 0.25 13.63 16.19
C ARG A 356 0.72 14.18 14.84
N SER A 357 -0.20 14.52 13.95
CA SER A 357 0.14 15.13 12.65
C SER A 357 0.77 16.52 12.82
N SER A 358 0.30 17.33 13.80
CA SER A 358 0.90 18.65 14.10
C SER A 358 2.30 18.53 14.72
N LEU A 359 2.58 17.49 15.49
CA LEU A 359 3.92 17.23 16.04
C LEU A 359 4.90 16.75 14.95
N GLN A 360 4.41 16.00 13.97
CA GLN A 360 5.21 15.53 12.83
C GLN A 360 5.47 16.64 11.79
N ALA A 361 4.59 17.62 11.68
CA ALA A 361 4.71 18.77 10.79
C ALA A 361 5.65 19.88 11.33
N ARG A 362 6.19 19.76 12.55
CA ARG A 362 7.23 20.69 13.02
C ARG A 362 8.52 20.43 12.22
N PRO A 363 9.03 21.44 11.46
CA PRO A 363 10.32 21.28 10.81
C PRO A 363 11.37 20.99 11.88
N ALA A 364 12.31 20.08 11.55
CA ALA A 364 13.49 19.86 12.37
C ALA A 364 14.14 21.22 12.67
N PRO A 365 14.68 21.45 13.89
CA PRO A 365 15.41 22.67 14.17
C PRO A 365 16.41 22.89 13.06
N ARG A 366 16.34 24.03 12.38
CA ARG A 366 17.39 24.45 11.45
C ARG A 366 18.68 24.38 12.26
N GLU A 367 19.61 23.54 11.84
CA GLU A 367 20.98 23.59 12.34
C GLU A 367 21.41 25.04 12.23
N ALA A 368 21.76 25.63 13.37
CA ALA A 368 22.26 26.98 13.47
C ALA A 368 23.42 27.08 12.49
N GLY A 369 23.27 27.97 11.50
CA GLY A 369 24.23 28.13 10.43
C GLY A 369 25.65 28.27 11.03
N LEU A 370 26.55 27.44 10.54
CA LEU A 370 27.98 27.70 10.61
C LEU A 370 28.19 29.10 10.02
N ALA A 371 28.53 30.03 10.89
CA ALA A 371 28.86 31.37 10.52
C ALA A 371 29.94 31.33 9.41
N SER A 372 29.59 31.92 8.28
CA SER A 372 30.53 32.18 7.18
C SER A 372 31.73 32.90 7.73
N GLN A 373 32.89 32.25 7.71
CA GLN A 373 34.16 32.95 7.94
C GLN A 373 34.34 33.98 6.84
N PRO A 374 34.77 35.24 7.16
CA PRO A 374 35.06 36.24 6.16
C PRO A 374 36.25 35.77 5.31
N ALA A 375 36.10 35.86 3.99
CA ALA A 375 37.15 35.59 3.02
C ALA A 375 38.40 36.48 3.31
N ALA A 376 39.58 35.85 3.36
CA ALA A 376 40.83 36.55 3.41
C ALA A 376 41.07 37.39 2.14
N PRO A 377 41.69 38.58 2.22
CA PRO A 377 41.89 39.42 1.05
C PRO A 377 42.87 38.78 0.06
N GLU A 378 42.49 38.78 -1.20
CA GLU A 378 43.33 38.38 -2.33
C GLU A 378 44.60 39.21 -2.38
N ARG A 379 45.75 38.56 -2.35
CA ARG A 379 47.04 39.18 -2.64
C ARG A 379 47.14 39.39 -4.14
N SER A 380 47.24 40.67 -4.55
CA SER A 380 47.58 41.13 -5.88
C SER A 380 48.83 40.41 -6.42
N ALA A 381 48.69 39.72 -7.52
CA ALA A 381 49.81 39.13 -8.25
C ALA A 381 50.50 40.20 -9.06
N ALA A 382 51.82 40.30 -8.86
CA ALA A 382 52.73 41.15 -9.63
C ALA A 382 52.92 40.59 -11.07
N PRO A 383 53.18 41.41 -12.08
CA PRO A 383 53.27 40.98 -13.48
C PRO A 383 54.55 40.17 -13.76
N GLU A 384 54.36 39.03 -14.42
CA GLU A 384 55.44 38.20 -14.97
C GLU A 384 56.19 38.89 -16.08
N ARG A 385 57.51 38.82 -16.01
CA ARG A 385 58.44 39.23 -17.06
C ARG A 385 58.50 38.14 -18.15
N PRO A 386 58.64 38.50 -19.44
CA PRO A 386 58.79 37.54 -20.53
C PRO A 386 60.19 36.88 -20.50
N ALA A 387 60.24 35.58 -20.71
CA ALA A 387 61.46 34.81 -20.90
C ALA A 387 62.03 35.00 -22.31
N PRO A 388 63.36 34.89 -22.47
CA PRO A 388 64.02 35.13 -23.78
C PRO A 388 63.95 33.89 -24.68
N GLU A 389 63.78 34.21 -25.99
CA GLU A 389 63.94 33.27 -27.10
C GLU A 389 65.33 32.62 -27.08
N SER A 390 65.42 31.32 -27.19
CA SER A 390 66.62 30.66 -27.66
C SER A 390 66.36 29.88 -28.96
N SER A 391 67.04 30.36 -29.96
CA SER A 391 67.09 29.84 -31.31
C SER A 391 67.99 28.58 -31.43
N ARG A 392 67.74 27.85 -32.56
CA ARG A 392 68.63 26.91 -33.28
C ARG A 392 68.69 25.48 -32.71
N ALA A 393 68.77 24.54 -33.49
CA ALA A 393 68.97 24.25 -34.92
C ALA A 393 69.26 22.75 -35.05
N ARG A 394 68.84 22.19 -36.16
CA ARG A 394 69.17 21.00 -36.92
C ARG A 394 68.23 19.82 -36.73
#